data_d497a6d14b0904fba2675ccaa77138b1
#
_entry.id   d497a6d14b0904fba2675ccaa77138b1
#
_cell.length_a   1.000
_cell.length_b   1.000
_cell.length_c   1.000
_cell.angle_alpha   90.00
_cell.angle_beta   90.00
_cell.angle_gamma   90.00
#
_symmetry.space_group_name_H-M   'P 1'
#
loop_
_entity.id
_entity.type
_entity.pdbx_description
1 polymer ?
#
loop_
_entity_poly.entity_id
_entity_poly.type
_entity_poly.pdbx_seq_one_letter_code
_entity_poly.pdbx_strand_id
1 'polypeptide(L)'
;KYWILSNIYNKKSELKQAYFGDSYLGVLIAKVVESHGIDFIDNPEYNDTSYNGLKIRLGLISSLLCLADTLDCDNRRVYIDKLTHSEIPDYSKIHWFKHYYVNSILIRNNIVTIYYCFPDISKNDLENYKKYFTYQTEYWINYCETKYEKYFETINLNFKIVSHYETSREKCALSKVNFEYIQE
;
A
#
# COMPACT_ATOMS: atom_id res chain seq x y z
N LYS A 1 -4.31 4.01 -12.89
CA LYS A 1 -3.82 2.60 -12.84
C LYS A 1 -4.62 1.69 -13.80
N TYR A 2 -5.93 1.61 -13.70
CA TYR A 2 -6.79 0.78 -14.57
C TYR A 2 -6.66 1.09 -16.07
N TRP A 3 -6.45 2.35 -16.44
CA TRP A 3 -6.32 2.76 -17.84
C TRP A 3 -5.04 2.16 -18.48
N ILE A 4 -3.94 2.10 -17.77
CA ILE A 4 -2.70 1.48 -18.27
C ILE A 4 -2.89 -0.02 -18.44
N LEU A 5 -3.53 -0.68 -17.47
CA LEU A 5 -3.81 -2.12 -17.49
C LEU A 5 -4.78 -2.50 -18.60
N SER A 6 -5.88 -1.76 -18.79
CA SER A 6 -6.84 -2.01 -19.87
C SER A 6 -6.22 -1.81 -21.23
N ASN A 7 -5.33 -0.83 -21.42
CA ASN A 7 -4.62 -0.63 -22.68
C ASN A 7 -3.54 -1.72 -22.94
N ILE A 8 -2.85 -2.19 -21.91
CA ILE A 8 -1.92 -3.33 -22.03
C ILE A 8 -2.71 -4.60 -22.34
N TYR A 9 -3.87 -4.81 -21.74
CA TYR A 9 -4.72 -5.99 -21.95
C TYR A 9 -5.45 -5.96 -23.30
N ASN A 10 -5.94 -4.80 -23.76
CA ASN A 10 -6.72 -4.66 -25.00
C ASN A 10 -5.84 -4.58 -26.26
N LYS A 11 -4.59 -4.12 -26.17
CA LYS A 11 -3.61 -4.15 -27.26
C LYS A 11 -2.71 -5.39 -27.18
N LYS A 12 -3.32 -6.55 -27.09
CA LYS A 12 -2.71 -7.83 -26.68
C LYS A 12 -1.50 -8.33 -27.47
N SER A 13 -1.20 -7.85 -28.65
CA SER A 13 -0.09 -8.37 -29.47
C SER A 13 1.05 -7.39 -29.71
N GLU A 14 0.76 -6.14 -30.02
CA GLU A 14 1.77 -5.18 -30.47
C GLU A 14 2.58 -4.53 -29.32
N LEU A 15 1.91 -4.19 -28.21
CA LEU A 15 2.59 -3.59 -27.05
C LEU A 15 3.42 -4.59 -26.24
N LYS A 16 3.05 -5.87 -26.23
CA LYS A 16 3.81 -6.93 -25.57
C LYS A 16 5.17 -7.14 -26.21
N GLN A 17 5.25 -7.09 -27.54
CA GLN A 17 6.49 -7.22 -28.29
C GLN A 17 7.36 -5.96 -28.21
N ALA A 18 6.76 -4.76 -28.22
CA ALA A 18 7.48 -3.51 -28.25
C ALA A 18 8.19 -3.15 -26.95
N TYR A 19 7.61 -3.52 -25.78
CA TYR A 19 8.15 -3.12 -24.48
C TYR A 19 8.99 -4.18 -23.78
N PHE A 20 8.75 -5.48 -24.02
CA PHE A 20 9.43 -6.55 -23.28
C PHE A 20 10.17 -7.53 -24.16
N GLY A 21 10.11 -7.39 -25.49
CA GLY A 21 10.75 -8.32 -26.43
C GLY A 21 10.23 -9.77 -26.37
N ASP A 22 9.44 -10.11 -25.36
CA ASP A 22 8.89 -11.42 -25.08
C ASP A 22 7.44 -11.31 -24.58
N SER A 23 6.52 -11.90 -25.34
CA SER A 23 5.09 -11.85 -25.04
C SER A 23 4.72 -12.59 -23.74
N TYR A 24 5.45 -13.65 -23.40
CA TYR A 24 5.18 -14.44 -22.20
C TYR A 24 5.61 -13.69 -20.93
N LEU A 25 6.79 -13.08 -20.93
CA LEU A 25 7.22 -12.22 -19.82
C LEU A 25 6.24 -11.06 -19.59
N GLY A 26 5.75 -10.44 -20.66
CA GLY A 26 4.73 -9.42 -20.59
C GLY A 26 3.43 -9.88 -19.92
N VAL A 27 3.02 -11.15 -20.14
CA VAL A 27 1.85 -11.74 -19.44
C VAL A 27 2.13 -11.91 -17.96
N LEU A 28 3.31 -12.40 -17.58
CA LEU A 28 3.66 -12.57 -16.15
C LEU A 28 3.69 -11.24 -15.41
N ILE A 29 4.28 -10.20 -16.01
CA ILE A 29 4.29 -8.85 -15.45
C ILE A 29 2.87 -8.30 -15.32
N ALA A 30 2.02 -8.48 -16.33
CA ALA A 30 0.62 -8.05 -16.29
C ALA A 30 -0.14 -8.72 -15.13
N LYS A 31 0.06 -10.02 -14.90
CA LYS A 31 -0.52 -10.74 -13.75
C LYS A 31 -0.06 -10.18 -12.42
N VAL A 32 1.24 -9.92 -12.25
CA VAL A 32 1.76 -9.31 -11.01
C VAL A 32 1.10 -7.95 -10.77
N VAL A 33 0.92 -7.12 -11.79
CA VAL A 33 0.26 -5.81 -11.65
C VAL A 33 -1.24 -5.97 -11.36
N GLU A 34 -1.91 -6.94 -11.98
CA GLU A 34 -3.33 -7.24 -11.76
C GLU A 34 -3.61 -7.71 -10.33
N SER A 35 -2.68 -8.46 -9.73
CA SER A 35 -2.81 -9.00 -8.37
C SER A 35 -3.08 -7.96 -7.29
N HIS A 36 -2.70 -6.70 -7.54
CA HIS A 36 -2.99 -5.59 -6.64
C HIS A 36 -4.49 -5.32 -6.47
N GLY A 37 -5.33 -5.66 -7.45
CA GLY A 37 -6.76 -5.39 -7.45
C GLY A 37 -7.65 -6.62 -7.26
N ILE A 38 -7.08 -7.82 -7.10
CA ILE A 38 -7.83 -9.07 -6.99
C ILE A 38 -7.36 -9.93 -5.82
N ASP A 39 -8.19 -10.87 -5.39
CA ASP A 39 -7.75 -11.94 -4.51
C ASP A 39 -7.16 -13.09 -5.34
N PHE A 40 -5.86 -13.31 -5.21
CA PHE A 40 -5.13 -14.29 -6.02
C PHE A 40 -4.60 -15.48 -5.21
N ILE A 41 -4.83 -15.53 -3.91
CA ILE A 41 -4.19 -16.52 -3.02
C ILE A 41 -4.45 -17.95 -3.46
N ASP A 42 -5.68 -18.26 -3.81
CA ASP A 42 -6.10 -19.61 -4.24
C ASP A 42 -6.28 -19.71 -5.75
N ASN A 43 -5.87 -18.69 -6.49
CA ASN A 43 -5.95 -18.70 -7.93
C ASN A 43 -4.75 -19.47 -8.55
N PRO A 44 -4.97 -20.61 -9.24
CA PRO A 44 -3.90 -21.41 -9.81
C PRO A 44 -3.06 -20.68 -10.86
N GLU A 45 -3.56 -19.60 -11.43
CA GLU A 45 -2.81 -18.74 -12.35
C GLU A 45 -1.62 -18.04 -11.71
N TYR A 46 -1.58 -17.96 -10.37
CA TYR A 46 -0.49 -17.37 -9.58
C TYR A 46 0.43 -18.42 -8.96
N ASN A 47 0.29 -19.69 -9.36
CA ASN A 47 1.26 -20.72 -8.99
C ASN A 47 2.65 -20.44 -9.59
N ASP A 48 3.63 -21.08 -9.00
CA ASP A 48 4.99 -21.05 -9.52
C ASP A 48 5.02 -21.52 -10.98
N THR A 49 5.71 -20.79 -11.82
CA THR A 49 5.88 -21.09 -13.25
C THR A 49 7.35 -21.05 -13.65
N SER A 50 7.66 -21.28 -14.91
CA SER A 50 9.03 -21.19 -15.41
C SER A 50 9.13 -20.24 -16.60
N TYR A 51 10.24 -19.53 -16.67
CA TYR A 51 10.59 -18.67 -17.80
C TYR A 51 12.09 -18.82 -18.11
N ASN A 52 12.41 -19.22 -19.33
CA ASN A 52 13.80 -19.47 -19.77
C ASN A 52 14.60 -20.37 -18.81
N GLY A 53 13.97 -21.42 -18.28
CA GLY A 53 14.59 -22.35 -17.33
C GLY A 53 14.69 -21.83 -15.89
N LEU A 54 14.27 -20.60 -15.64
CA LEU A 54 14.23 -20.02 -14.29
C LEU A 54 12.85 -20.22 -13.67
N LYS A 55 12.84 -20.59 -12.39
CA LYS A 55 11.60 -20.67 -11.62
C LYS A 55 11.11 -19.27 -11.26
N ILE A 56 9.89 -18.93 -11.64
CA ILE A 56 9.21 -17.68 -11.31
C ILE A 56 8.16 -17.97 -10.24
N ARG A 57 8.34 -17.38 -9.07
CA ARG A 57 7.43 -17.50 -7.93
C ARG A 57 6.38 -16.39 -7.99
N LEU A 58 5.40 -16.57 -8.89
CA LEU A 58 4.47 -15.52 -9.26
C LEU A 58 3.65 -15.02 -8.06
N GLY A 59 3.11 -15.93 -7.23
CA GLY A 59 2.38 -15.58 -6.04
C GLY A 59 3.22 -14.79 -5.02
N LEU A 60 4.50 -15.16 -4.82
CA LEU A 60 5.40 -14.41 -3.94
C LEU A 60 5.68 -13.00 -4.48
N ILE A 61 5.96 -12.86 -5.77
CA ILE A 61 6.23 -11.55 -6.38
C ILE A 61 4.99 -10.65 -6.26
N SER A 62 3.79 -11.22 -6.52
CA SER A 62 2.51 -10.52 -6.36
C SER A 62 2.27 -10.07 -4.92
N SER A 63 2.54 -10.94 -3.95
CA SER A 63 2.41 -10.61 -2.52
C SER A 63 3.37 -9.49 -2.09
N LEU A 64 4.60 -9.52 -2.58
CA LEU A 64 5.58 -8.47 -2.33
C LEU A 64 5.18 -7.13 -2.96
N LEU A 65 4.54 -7.14 -4.15
CA LEU A 65 4.00 -5.92 -4.75
C LEU A 65 2.86 -5.33 -3.91
N CYS A 66 1.93 -6.17 -3.43
CA CYS A 66 0.84 -5.72 -2.56
C CYS A 66 1.37 -5.14 -1.24
N LEU A 67 2.38 -5.77 -0.65
CA LEU A 67 3.04 -5.25 0.55
C LEU A 67 3.74 -3.92 0.28
N ALA A 68 4.48 -3.82 -0.82
CA ALA A 68 5.18 -2.59 -1.20
C ALA A 68 4.20 -1.42 -1.40
N ASP A 69 3.02 -1.66 -2.02
CA ASP A 69 1.98 -0.65 -2.17
C ASP A 69 1.36 -0.25 -0.81
N THR A 70 1.19 -1.21 0.11
CA THR A 70 0.72 -0.93 1.48
C THR A 70 1.71 -0.06 2.26
N LEU A 71 3.00 -0.29 2.07
CA LEU A 71 4.10 0.45 2.72
C LEU A 71 4.42 1.78 2.02
N ASP A 72 3.90 2.02 0.82
CA ASP A 72 4.09 3.28 0.09
C ASP A 72 3.22 4.40 0.68
N CYS A 73 3.41 4.67 1.97
CA CYS A 73 2.82 5.78 2.70
C CYS A 73 3.83 6.93 2.73
N ASP A 74 3.67 7.90 1.83
CA ASP A 74 4.59 9.03 1.69
C ASP A 74 3.82 10.36 1.71
N ASN A 75 4.14 11.24 2.65
CA ASN A 75 3.51 12.55 2.80
C ASN A 75 3.72 13.45 1.56
N ARG A 76 4.79 13.24 0.79
CA ARG A 76 5.07 13.99 -0.45
C ARG A 76 4.05 13.74 -1.56
N ARG A 77 3.28 12.66 -1.46
CA ARG A 77 2.18 12.34 -2.41
C ARG A 77 0.92 13.14 -2.16
N VAL A 78 0.85 13.83 -1.02
CA VAL A 78 -0.37 14.50 -0.57
C VAL A 78 -0.27 16.00 -0.81
N TYR A 79 -1.11 16.51 -1.70
CA TYR A 79 -1.28 17.95 -1.93
C TYR A 79 -2.35 18.47 -0.96
N ILE A 80 -1.92 18.96 0.19
CA ILE A 80 -2.81 19.37 1.29
C ILE A 80 -3.84 20.42 0.84
N ASP A 81 -3.45 21.37 0.01
CA ASP A 81 -4.36 22.42 -0.49
C ASP A 81 -5.54 21.82 -1.27
N LYS A 82 -5.31 20.74 -2.04
CA LYS A 82 -6.39 20.05 -2.73
C LYS A 82 -7.33 19.33 -1.78
N LEU A 83 -6.82 18.78 -0.68
CA LEU A 83 -7.61 18.09 0.32
C LEU A 83 -8.50 19.03 1.13
N THR A 84 -7.99 20.22 1.43
CA THR A 84 -8.70 21.21 2.25
C THR A 84 -9.76 22.00 1.47
N HIS A 85 -9.58 22.16 0.15
CA HIS A 85 -10.45 22.99 -0.70
C HIS A 85 -11.37 22.22 -1.64
N SER A 86 -11.25 20.89 -1.74
CA SER A 86 -12.07 20.10 -2.65
C SER A 86 -13.23 19.38 -1.93
N GLU A 87 -14.33 19.18 -2.65
CA GLU A 87 -15.47 18.34 -2.22
C GLU A 87 -15.11 16.83 -2.29
N ILE A 88 -14.02 16.46 -1.66
CA ILE A 88 -13.62 15.05 -1.56
C ILE A 88 -14.45 14.39 -0.45
N PRO A 89 -15.03 13.20 -0.67
CA PRO A 89 -15.72 12.45 0.37
C PRO A 89 -14.84 12.20 1.59
N ASP A 90 -15.41 12.22 2.78
CA ASP A 90 -14.64 12.13 4.05
C ASP A 90 -13.78 10.87 4.16
N TYR A 91 -14.28 9.71 3.70
CA TYR A 91 -13.49 8.47 3.67
C TYR A 91 -12.23 8.59 2.79
N SER A 92 -12.32 9.31 1.66
CA SER A 92 -11.18 9.58 0.80
C SER A 92 -10.21 10.56 1.45
N LYS A 93 -10.73 11.61 2.12
CA LYS A 93 -9.88 12.54 2.89
C LYS A 93 -9.07 11.81 3.94
N ILE A 94 -9.70 10.91 4.70
CA ILE A 94 -9.04 10.13 5.74
C ILE A 94 -7.90 9.29 5.16
N HIS A 95 -8.15 8.60 4.05
CA HIS A 95 -7.12 7.83 3.36
C HIS A 95 -5.90 8.70 2.98
N TRP A 96 -6.13 9.91 2.45
CA TRP A 96 -5.04 10.82 2.12
C TRP A 96 -4.34 11.40 3.37
N PHE A 97 -5.09 11.72 4.43
CA PHE A 97 -4.51 12.19 5.68
C PHE A 97 -3.68 11.10 6.38
N LYS A 98 -4.03 9.83 6.23
CA LYS A 98 -3.17 8.72 6.65
C LYS A 98 -1.77 8.85 6.04
N HIS A 99 -1.67 9.04 4.73
CA HIS A 99 -0.39 9.27 4.07
C HIS A 99 0.27 10.58 4.52
N TYR A 100 -0.50 11.63 4.71
CA TYR A 100 0.00 12.95 5.11
C TYR A 100 0.68 12.95 6.48
N TYR A 101 0.17 12.13 7.42
CA TYR A 101 0.76 12.02 8.75
C TYR A 101 1.89 11.02 8.86
N VAL A 102 2.10 10.15 7.89
CA VAL A 102 3.30 9.30 7.82
C VAL A 102 4.44 10.11 7.24
N ASN A 103 5.45 10.40 8.07
CA ASN A 103 6.64 11.13 7.65
C ASN A 103 7.63 10.23 6.91
N SER A 104 7.82 9.00 7.40
CA SER A 104 8.63 7.99 6.74
C SER A 104 8.32 6.58 7.25
N ILE A 105 8.61 5.58 6.42
CA ILE A 105 8.63 4.17 6.81
C ILE A 105 10.03 3.63 6.53
N LEU A 106 10.62 2.99 7.53
CA LEU A 106 11.92 2.34 7.44
C LEU A 106 11.77 0.84 7.71
N ILE A 107 12.30 0.00 6.81
CA ILE A 107 12.30 -1.44 6.97
C ILE A 107 13.74 -1.90 7.17
N ARG A 108 14.01 -2.54 8.31
CA ARG A 108 15.32 -3.10 8.60
C ARG A 108 15.17 -4.33 9.49
N ASN A 109 15.81 -5.44 9.12
CA ASN A 109 15.85 -6.68 9.91
C ASN A 109 14.45 -7.14 10.35
N ASN A 110 13.48 -7.18 9.43
CA ASN A 110 12.07 -7.52 9.67
C ASN A 110 11.36 -6.58 10.68
N ILE A 111 11.90 -5.39 10.93
CA ILE A 111 11.24 -4.35 11.71
C ILE A 111 10.77 -3.28 10.74
N VAL A 112 9.46 -3.02 10.75
CA VAL A 112 8.83 -1.88 10.07
C VAL A 112 8.72 -0.75 11.08
N THR A 113 9.55 0.27 10.94
CA THR A 113 9.51 1.46 11.80
C THR A 113 8.76 2.56 11.07
N ILE A 114 7.68 3.05 11.67
CA ILE A 114 6.82 4.09 11.10
C ILE A 114 6.99 5.36 11.92
N TYR A 115 7.35 6.44 11.27
CA TYR A 115 7.50 7.77 11.86
C TYR A 115 6.28 8.62 11.48
N TYR A 116 5.46 8.94 12.48
CA TYR A 116 4.30 9.81 12.34
C TYR A 116 4.64 11.23 12.76
N CYS A 117 4.12 12.21 12.01
CA CYS A 117 4.14 13.62 12.39
C CYS A 117 2.71 14.16 12.37
N PHE A 118 2.15 14.40 13.54
CA PHE A 118 0.80 14.91 13.71
C PHE A 118 0.77 16.45 13.89
N PRO A 119 -0.40 17.10 13.74
CA PRO A 119 -0.53 18.52 14.04
C PRO A 119 -0.33 18.80 15.55
N ASP A 120 0.15 20.00 15.87
CA ASP A 120 0.25 20.51 17.24
C ASP A 120 -1.13 20.97 17.71
N ILE A 121 -1.86 20.05 18.31
CA ILE A 121 -3.27 20.19 18.75
C ILE A 121 -3.41 19.82 20.23
N SER A 122 -4.62 19.90 20.77
CA SER A 122 -4.86 19.52 22.16
C SER A 122 -4.40 18.07 22.44
N LYS A 123 -4.00 17.79 23.68
CA LYS A 123 -3.53 16.45 24.07
C LYS A 123 -4.59 15.37 23.79
N ASN A 124 -5.86 15.66 24.05
CA ASN A 124 -6.95 14.70 23.83
C ASN A 124 -7.15 14.42 22.33
N ASP A 125 -7.14 15.45 21.50
CA ASP A 125 -7.26 15.28 20.05
C ASP A 125 -6.06 14.53 19.49
N LEU A 126 -4.86 14.83 19.98
CA LEU A 126 -3.64 14.14 19.57
C LEU A 126 -3.69 12.63 19.87
N GLU A 127 -4.20 12.22 21.02
CA GLU A 127 -4.37 10.79 21.34
C GLU A 127 -5.39 10.13 20.42
N ASN A 128 -6.48 10.81 20.03
CA ASN A 128 -7.42 10.30 19.05
C ASN A 128 -6.77 10.13 17.66
N TYR A 129 -5.97 11.11 17.22
CA TYR A 129 -5.21 11.05 15.98
C TYR A 129 -4.24 9.88 15.98
N LYS A 130 -3.44 9.73 17.02
CA LYS A 130 -2.50 8.62 17.17
C LYS A 130 -3.24 7.29 17.07
N LYS A 131 -4.26 7.08 17.92
CA LYS A 131 -5.04 5.85 17.95
C LYS A 131 -5.58 5.51 16.56
N TYR A 132 -6.18 6.49 15.89
CA TYR A 132 -6.86 6.26 14.62
C TYR A 132 -5.88 6.00 13.46
N PHE A 133 -4.93 6.91 13.20
CA PHE A 133 -4.06 6.82 12.05
C PHE A 133 -3.00 5.72 12.19
N THR A 134 -2.53 5.46 13.42
CA THR A 134 -1.67 4.32 13.68
C THR A 134 -2.40 3.01 13.40
N TYR A 135 -3.62 2.86 13.95
CA TYR A 135 -4.45 1.68 13.70
C TYR A 135 -4.66 1.45 12.21
N GLN A 136 -5.05 2.46 11.46
CA GLN A 136 -5.30 2.34 10.01
C GLN A 136 -4.04 1.90 9.23
N THR A 137 -2.88 2.41 9.60
CA THR A 137 -1.63 2.06 8.91
C THR A 137 -1.16 0.64 9.29
N GLU A 138 -1.13 0.33 10.58
CA GLU A 138 -0.69 -0.96 11.10
C GLU A 138 -1.66 -2.08 10.70
N TYR A 139 -2.97 -1.81 10.68
CA TYR A 139 -3.98 -2.78 10.24
C TYR A 139 -3.69 -3.28 8.83
N TRP A 140 -3.42 -2.39 7.87
CA TRP A 140 -3.17 -2.81 6.49
C TRP A 140 -1.87 -3.57 6.33
N ILE A 141 -0.82 -3.23 7.10
CA ILE A 141 0.44 -3.97 7.09
C ILE A 141 0.23 -5.38 7.65
N ASN A 142 -0.41 -5.50 8.81
CA ASN A 142 -0.74 -6.78 9.43
C ASN A 142 -1.69 -7.62 8.56
N TYR A 143 -2.66 -6.98 7.91
CA TYR A 143 -3.56 -7.63 6.97
C TYR A 143 -2.79 -8.24 5.80
N CYS A 144 -1.86 -7.50 5.19
CA CYS A 144 -1.01 -8.03 4.13
C CYS A 144 -0.15 -9.20 4.62
N GLU A 145 0.46 -9.07 5.81
CA GLU A 145 1.29 -10.14 6.40
C GLU A 145 0.47 -11.42 6.58
N THR A 146 -0.68 -11.33 7.23
CA THR A 146 -1.56 -12.48 7.47
C THR A 146 -2.11 -13.05 6.16
N LYS A 147 -2.60 -12.20 5.26
CA LYS A 147 -3.18 -12.62 3.99
C LYS A 147 -2.18 -13.38 3.11
N TYR A 148 -0.92 -12.97 3.11
CA TYR A 148 0.13 -13.54 2.25
C TYR A 148 1.15 -14.40 3.01
N GLU A 149 0.84 -14.80 4.24
CA GLU A 149 1.71 -15.59 5.13
C GLU A 149 2.36 -16.78 4.41
N LYS A 150 1.59 -17.61 3.68
CA LYS A 150 2.10 -18.77 2.95
C LYS A 150 3.23 -18.46 1.97
N TYR A 151 3.27 -17.24 1.44
CA TYR A 151 4.35 -16.79 0.55
C TYR A 151 5.51 -16.20 1.34
N PHE A 152 5.22 -15.44 2.38
CA PHE A 152 6.23 -14.74 3.19
C PHE A 152 7.03 -15.69 4.05
N GLU A 153 6.45 -16.76 4.58
CA GLU A 153 7.17 -17.82 5.28
C GLU A 153 8.29 -18.43 4.44
N THR A 154 8.09 -18.56 3.14
CA THR A 154 9.09 -19.15 2.22
C THR A 154 10.38 -18.34 2.09
N ILE A 155 10.39 -17.08 2.55
CA ILE A 155 11.53 -16.17 2.57
C ILE A 155 11.84 -15.66 3.98
N ASN A 156 11.22 -16.26 5.02
CA ASN A 156 11.33 -15.85 6.42
C ASN A 156 11.00 -14.35 6.64
N LEU A 157 9.99 -13.86 5.93
CA LEU A 157 9.51 -12.49 6.06
C LEU A 157 8.36 -12.46 7.06
N ASN A 158 8.62 -11.86 8.22
CA ASN A 158 7.65 -11.49 9.24
C ASN A 158 7.99 -10.09 9.73
N PHE A 159 7.01 -9.35 10.19
CA PHE A 159 7.22 -7.97 10.58
C PHE A 159 6.93 -7.73 12.06
N LYS A 160 7.82 -6.97 12.70
CA LYS A 160 7.51 -6.27 13.94
C LYS A 160 7.32 -4.80 13.62
N ILE A 161 6.14 -4.26 13.91
CA ILE A 161 5.85 -2.85 13.70
C ILE A 161 6.26 -2.06 14.94
N VAL A 162 6.94 -0.94 14.72
CA VAL A 162 7.32 0.03 15.75
C VAL A 162 6.94 1.43 15.29
N SER A 163 6.13 2.14 16.06
CA SER A 163 5.63 3.46 15.71
C SER A 163 6.28 4.54 16.58
N HIS A 164 6.75 5.60 15.96
CA HIS A 164 7.29 6.81 16.59
C HIS A 164 6.40 8.01 16.25
N TYR A 165 6.25 8.92 17.21
CA TYR A 165 5.32 10.03 17.12
C TYR A 165 6.03 11.35 17.42
N GLU A 166 5.81 12.33 16.55
CA GLU A 166 6.19 13.73 16.74
C GLU A 166 5.01 14.63 16.38
N THR A 167 5.09 15.90 16.75
CA THR A 167 4.10 16.92 16.39
C THR A 167 4.76 18.10 15.70
N SER A 168 4.03 18.75 14.79
CA SER A 168 4.50 19.94 14.10
C SER A 168 3.35 20.92 13.87
N ARG A 169 3.64 22.22 14.04
CA ARG A 169 2.71 23.30 13.70
C ARG A 169 2.46 23.46 12.21
N GLU A 170 3.35 22.89 11.39
CA GLU A 170 3.20 22.88 9.94
C GLU A 170 2.22 21.83 9.45
N LYS A 171 1.85 20.86 10.29
CA LYS A 171 0.86 19.84 9.96
C LYS A 171 -0.55 20.36 10.17
N CYS A 172 -1.39 20.24 9.14
CA CYS A 172 -2.80 20.61 9.21
C CYS A 172 -3.61 19.58 9.99
N ALA A 173 -4.52 20.06 10.84
CA ALA A 173 -5.52 19.22 11.47
C ALA A 173 -6.68 18.94 10.49
N LEU A 174 -7.24 17.75 10.55
CA LEU A 174 -8.51 17.44 9.91
C LEU A 174 -9.64 18.21 10.59
N SER A 175 -10.27 19.16 9.88
CA SER A 175 -11.45 19.81 10.38
C SER A 175 -12.66 18.89 10.24
N LYS A 176 -13.30 18.52 11.36
CA LYS A 176 -14.61 17.86 11.43
C LYS A 176 -14.71 16.42 10.92
N VAL A 177 -13.71 15.57 11.10
CA VAL A 177 -13.90 14.14 10.89
C VAL A 177 -14.44 13.52 12.18
N ASN A 178 -15.62 12.92 12.10
CA ASN A 178 -16.13 12.10 13.18
C ASN A 178 -15.44 10.73 13.10
N PHE A 179 -14.45 10.52 13.97
CA PHE A 179 -13.70 9.26 14.04
C PHE A 179 -14.55 8.05 14.49
N GLU A 180 -15.79 8.27 14.94
CA GLU A 180 -16.70 7.19 15.37
C GLU A 180 -17.26 6.36 14.20
N TYR A 181 -17.33 6.94 13.00
CA TYR A 181 -17.91 6.26 11.82
C TYR A 181 -16.96 5.29 11.09
N ILE A 182 -15.78 4.99 11.63
CA ILE A 182 -14.71 4.34 10.87
C ILE A 182 -14.28 3.01 11.52
N GLN A 183 -15.10 2.46 12.39
CA GLN A 183 -14.86 1.15 13.04
C GLN A 183 -15.64 -0.01 12.40
N GLU A 184 -16.27 0.18 11.22
CA GLU A 184 -16.95 -0.89 10.48
C GLU A 184 -16.13 -1.37 9.28
#